data_58f094763b4e24254af6bd803193f97f
#
_entry.id   58f094763b4e24254af6bd803193f97f
#
_cell.length_a   1.000
_cell.length_b   1.000
_cell.length_c   1.000
_cell.angle_alpha   90.00
_cell.angle_beta   90.00
_cell.angle_gamma   90.00
#
_symmetry.space_group_name_H-M   'P 1'
#
loop_
_entity.id
_entity.type
_entity.pdbx_description
1 polymer ?
#
loop_
_entity_poly.entity_id
_entity_poly.type
_entity_poly.pdbx_seq_one_letter_code
_entity_poly.pdbx_strand_id
1 'polypeptide(L)'
;MSDSDRPVVAVLEGISAGRYFADAALKRGLEPVVIFPKIETSDVYKVMRQSAVDFWTKKGCRVIEPEDDSKETMVRIVKSLNPVAIVSGSELGVPWTDFLTQALNLAGNDPATSLMRRNKYEMQQKLQQALIPSLRSLKCHSLDECVEIASKWNTWPVVVKPLAGAGSLGVYFCHNLKNLSHICQQLFKEQDLFGTANTEILLQEFAHGTEYIVNTMSCAGQHIVTDVWRYDKVPVGSKGNAYNYAALVRQPNETEKTLLSYTLKVLDALGFRYGPSHTELMLIPKGPRLIETAARPMGGFFPDDLMRQIFGFDHASLTLDAVLDPKAFKRVAAKPYAPNTSALLKIVISHAHHPVKALYYEAIAYEAPVVKRWEFDLVKRSGEIVETVDLETAGGELFIADERAEIVWLAYEAMRRLETDCQEWLYGSEDLQITTPIMHAVGSVPFTEHTVLPWLNVIRHTGAFSRNAQSGTSLMVETDGMTTKEITAFSSLLGIFGWRQIEYGTYYKL
;
A
#
# COMPACT_ATOMS: atom_id res chain seq x y z
N MET A 1 18.21 32.84 -8.34
CA MET A 1 19.17 31.75 -8.27
C MET A 1 19.07 31.01 -9.57
N SER A 2 20.15 30.80 -10.28
CA SER A 2 20.16 29.92 -11.47
C SER A 2 19.81 28.51 -11.02
N ASP A 3 19.22 27.67 -11.88
CA ASP A 3 18.88 26.28 -11.54
C ASP A 3 20.10 25.45 -11.08
N SER A 4 21.32 25.94 -11.32
CA SER A 4 22.60 25.31 -10.95
C SER A 4 23.02 25.47 -9.46
N ASP A 5 22.29 26.24 -8.63
CA ASP A 5 22.71 26.59 -7.26
C ASP A 5 21.86 25.95 -6.15
N ARG A 6 20.91 25.08 -6.50
CA ARG A 6 20.04 24.43 -5.49
C ARG A 6 20.78 23.29 -4.78
N PRO A 7 20.66 23.18 -3.44
CA PRO A 7 21.22 22.03 -2.73
C PRO A 7 20.58 20.73 -3.20
N VAL A 8 21.37 19.69 -3.40
CA VAL A 8 20.93 18.41 -3.97
C VAL A 8 20.43 17.47 -2.90
N VAL A 9 19.31 16.80 -3.16
CA VAL A 9 18.86 15.60 -2.45
C VAL A 9 19.00 14.40 -3.38
N ALA A 10 19.82 13.43 -3.00
CA ALA A 10 19.96 12.18 -3.74
C ALA A 10 18.91 11.16 -3.27
N VAL A 11 18.12 10.65 -4.21
CA VAL A 11 17.08 9.64 -3.95
C VAL A 11 17.53 8.31 -4.56
N LEU A 12 17.79 7.31 -3.73
CA LEU A 12 18.22 5.98 -4.17
C LEU A 12 16.99 5.13 -4.47
N GLU A 13 16.88 4.63 -5.72
CA GLU A 13 15.76 3.79 -6.17
C GLU A 13 14.38 4.47 -5.95
N GLY A 14 14.14 5.58 -6.63
CA GLY A 14 12.92 6.40 -6.50
C GLY A 14 11.67 5.77 -7.12
N ILE A 15 11.35 4.51 -6.76
CA ILE A 15 10.20 3.71 -7.23
C ILE A 15 9.04 3.83 -6.22
N SER A 16 7.80 3.58 -6.66
CA SER A 16 6.61 3.58 -5.83
C SER A 16 6.50 4.88 -5.00
N ALA A 17 6.36 4.79 -3.68
CA ALA A 17 6.32 5.96 -2.78
C ALA A 17 7.59 6.84 -2.83
N GLY A 18 8.71 6.30 -3.32
CA GLY A 18 9.93 7.09 -3.55
C GLY A 18 9.75 8.23 -4.55
N ARG A 19 8.76 8.16 -5.44
CA ARG A 19 8.40 9.23 -6.39
C ARG A 19 7.98 10.53 -5.70
N TYR A 20 7.41 10.45 -4.50
CA TYR A 20 6.96 11.62 -3.73
C TYR A 20 8.11 12.52 -3.26
N PHE A 21 9.35 12.01 -3.21
CA PHE A 21 10.51 12.83 -2.91
C PHE A 21 10.78 13.92 -3.95
N ALA A 22 10.34 13.74 -5.20
CA ALA A 22 10.47 14.78 -6.23
C ALA A 22 9.77 16.08 -5.79
N ASP A 23 8.47 16.00 -5.52
CA ASP A 23 7.69 17.18 -5.12
C ASP A 23 8.08 17.68 -3.72
N ALA A 24 8.42 16.79 -2.80
CA ALA A 24 8.85 17.15 -1.45
C ALA A 24 10.15 17.98 -1.45
N ALA A 25 11.12 17.61 -2.31
CA ALA A 25 12.37 18.35 -2.47
C ALA A 25 12.16 19.68 -3.20
N LEU A 26 11.46 19.66 -4.34
CA LEU A 26 11.19 20.86 -5.15
C LEU A 26 10.46 21.95 -4.36
N LYS A 27 9.47 21.58 -3.55
CA LYS A 27 8.73 22.51 -2.67
C LYS A 27 9.62 23.18 -1.61
N ARG A 28 10.78 22.58 -1.31
CA ARG A 28 11.78 23.12 -0.38
C ARG A 28 12.91 23.90 -1.08
N GLY A 29 12.82 24.08 -2.40
CA GLY A 29 13.87 24.73 -3.19
C GLY A 29 15.14 23.86 -3.34
N LEU A 30 15.00 22.55 -3.14
CA LEU A 30 16.07 21.56 -3.33
C LEU A 30 16.02 20.96 -4.74
N GLU A 31 17.16 20.49 -5.25
CA GLU A 31 17.24 19.74 -6.50
C GLU A 31 17.14 18.23 -6.19
N PRO A 32 16.04 17.54 -6.52
CA PRO A 32 15.99 16.09 -6.40
C PRO A 32 16.76 15.44 -7.56
N VAL A 33 17.71 14.57 -7.23
CA VAL A 33 18.45 13.74 -8.18
C VAL A 33 18.18 12.28 -7.83
N VAL A 34 17.54 11.55 -8.74
CA VAL A 34 17.28 10.12 -8.53
C VAL A 34 18.42 9.28 -9.11
N ILE A 35 18.85 8.28 -8.36
CA ILE A 35 19.90 7.35 -8.76
C ILE A 35 19.34 5.94 -8.71
N PHE A 36 19.43 5.24 -9.85
CA PHE A 36 19.06 3.85 -10.00
C PHE A 36 20.32 3.00 -10.10
N PRO A 37 20.81 2.38 -9.02
CA PRO A 37 21.98 1.51 -9.06
C PRO A 37 21.81 0.41 -10.12
N LYS A 38 22.90 0.03 -10.77
CA LYS A 38 22.89 -1.05 -11.76
C LYS A 38 22.81 -2.40 -11.04
N ILE A 39 21.59 -2.91 -10.88
CA ILE A 39 21.29 -4.17 -10.21
C ILE A 39 20.53 -5.05 -11.21
N GLU A 40 20.93 -6.32 -11.32
CA GLU A 40 20.09 -7.31 -12.01
C GLU A 40 18.83 -7.56 -11.22
N THR A 41 17.68 -7.44 -11.87
CA THR A 41 16.37 -7.55 -11.23
C THR A 41 15.42 -8.37 -12.09
N SER A 42 14.30 -8.81 -11.51
CA SER A 42 13.22 -9.48 -12.23
C SER A 42 12.64 -8.59 -13.33
N ASP A 43 11.98 -9.18 -14.31
CA ASP A 43 11.35 -8.42 -15.40
C ASP A 43 10.23 -7.52 -14.89
N VAL A 44 9.49 -7.94 -13.87
CA VAL A 44 8.49 -7.13 -13.19
C VAL A 44 9.12 -5.87 -12.58
N TYR A 45 10.22 -6.03 -11.86
CA TYR A 45 10.92 -4.89 -11.26
C TYR A 45 11.50 -3.95 -12.31
N LYS A 46 11.99 -4.47 -13.45
CA LYS A 46 12.46 -3.64 -14.59
C LYS A 46 11.34 -2.74 -15.14
N VAL A 47 10.12 -3.27 -15.26
CA VAL A 47 8.95 -2.50 -15.71
C VAL A 47 8.61 -1.39 -14.71
N MET A 48 8.58 -1.70 -13.41
CA MET A 48 8.35 -0.71 -12.35
C MET A 48 9.43 0.38 -12.36
N ARG A 49 10.70 -0.01 -12.54
CA ARG A 49 11.83 0.90 -12.63
C ARG A 49 11.72 1.82 -13.84
N GLN A 50 11.42 1.28 -15.03
CA GLN A 50 11.25 2.09 -16.24
C GLN A 50 10.14 3.12 -16.07
N SER A 51 8.98 2.71 -15.51
CA SER A 51 7.89 3.64 -15.17
C SER A 51 8.33 4.74 -14.19
N ALA A 52 9.23 4.43 -13.26
CA ALA A 52 9.78 5.43 -12.35
C ALA A 52 10.74 6.38 -13.07
N VAL A 53 11.65 5.88 -13.93
CA VAL A 53 12.54 6.69 -14.75
C VAL A 53 11.75 7.68 -15.59
N ASP A 54 10.68 7.21 -16.25
CA ASP A 54 9.79 8.04 -17.06
C ASP A 54 9.12 9.15 -16.22
N PHE A 55 8.64 8.80 -15.03
CA PHE A 55 8.06 9.76 -14.08
C PHE A 55 9.06 10.85 -13.68
N TRP A 56 10.27 10.48 -13.25
CA TRP A 56 11.29 11.42 -12.83
C TRP A 56 11.76 12.33 -13.97
N THR A 57 11.93 11.75 -15.16
CA THR A 57 12.29 12.51 -16.39
C THR A 57 11.18 13.50 -16.77
N LYS A 58 9.91 13.06 -16.74
CA LYS A 58 8.76 13.94 -17.02
C LYS A 58 8.63 15.08 -16.02
N LYS A 59 9.06 14.87 -14.78
CA LYS A 59 9.12 15.92 -13.73
C LYS A 59 10.28 16.90 -13.93
N GLY A 60 11.15 16.68 -14.92
CA GLY A 60 12.35 17.48 -15.16
C GLY A 60 13.46 17.24 -14.13
N CYS A 61 13.40 16.16 -13.37
CA CYS A 61 14.43 15.79 -12.40
C CYS A 61 15.58 15.07 -13.09
N ARG A 62 16.79 15.23 -12.56
CA ARG A 62 17.96 14.52 -13.05
C ARG A 62 17.90 13.06 -12.63
N VAL A 63 18.01 12.17 -13.63
CA VAL A 63 18.07 10.71 -13.46
C VAL A 63 19.50 10.25 -13.74
N ILE A 64 20.05 9.43 -12.87
CA ILE A 64 21.39 8.85 -13.02
C ILE A 64 21.28 7.34 -12.94
N GLU A 65 21.80 6.68 -13.97
CA GLU A 65 22.00 5.23 -14.02
C GLU A 65 23.50 4.98 -14.11
N PRO A 66 24.14 4.54 -13.01
CA PRO A 66 25.57 4.28 -12.95
C PRO A 66 26.02 3.23 -13.97
N GLU A 67 27.26 3.33 -14.44
CA GLU A 67 27.88 2.38 -15.38
C GLU A 67 28.07 0.97 -14.78
N ASP A 68 28.28 0.90 -13.45
CA ASP A 68 28.43 -0.34 -12.69
C ASP A 68 27.86 -0.18 -11.27
N ASP A 69 27.83 -1.27 -10.51
CA ASP A 69 27.34 -1.34 -9.11
C ASP A 69 28.47 -1.32 -8.07
N SER A 70 29.69 -0.89 -8.44
CA SER A 70 30.80 -0.80 -7.50
C SER A 70 30.60 0.33 -6.49
N LYS A 71 31.05 0.09 -5.25
CA LYS A 71 31.01 1.12 -4.21
C LYS A 71 31.78 2.36 -4.60
N GLU A 72 32.89 2.19 -5.30
CA GLU A 72 33.76 3.25 -5.79
C GLU A 72 33.04 4.16 -6.77
N THR A 73 32.36 3.58 -7.77
CA THR A 73 31.54 4.31 -8.75
C THR A 73 30.41 5.06 -8.07
N MET A 74 29.67 4.41 -7.15
CA MET A 74 28.57 5.05 -6.44
C MET A 74 29.04 6.21 -5.56
N VAL A 75 30.14 6.05 -4.81
CA VAL A 75 30.72 7.14 -4.01
C VAL A 75 31.20 8.29 -4.92
N ARG A 76 31.87 8.00 -6.02
CA ARG A 76 32.35 9.03 -6.97
C ARG A 76 31.18 9.84 -7.54
N ILE A 77 30.12 9.18 -8.01
CA ILE A 77 28.94 9.84 -8.55
C ILE A 77 28.26 10.69 -7.48
N VAL A 78 27.92 10.11 -6.33
CA VAL A 78 27.16 10.82 -5.30
C VAL A 78 27.97 11.96 -4.68
N LYS A 79 29.28 11.77 -4.48
CA LYS A 79 30.17 12.82 -4.01
C LYS A 79 30.26 14.01 -4.97
N SER A 80 30.24 13.76 -6.30
CA SER A 80 30.25 14.83 -7.30
C SER A 80 28.97 15.68 -7.28
N LEU A 81 27.85 15.15 -6.78
CA LEU A 81 26.60 15.88 -6.60
C LEU A 81 26.62 16.81 -5.37
N ASN A 82 27.55 16.59 -4.44
CA ASN A 82 27.61 17.28 -3.16
C ASN A 82 26.24 17.36 -2.45
N PRO A 83 25.54 16.21 -2.21
CA PRO A 83 24.19 16.24 -1.69
C PRO A 83 24.15 16.68 -0.25
N VAL A 84 23.07 17.40 0.13
CA VAL A 84 22.80 17.76 1.52
C VAL A 84 22.07 16.64 2.26
N ALA A 85 21.43 15.73 1.53
CA ALA A 85 20.79 14.52 2.07
C ALA A 85 20.77 13.40 1.03
N ILE A 86 20.74 12.16 1.53
CA ILE A 86 20.53 10.94 0.74
C ILE A 86 19.39 10.18 1.39
N VAL A 87 18.39 9.81 0.60
CA VAL A 87 17.19 9.10 1.08
C VAL A 87 16.90 7.85 0.23
N SER A 88 16.31 6.83 0.86
CA SER A 88 15.88 5.62 0.16
C SER A 88 14.46 5.79 -0.38
N GLY A 89 14.28 5.61 -1.68
CA GLY A 89 12.96 5.62 -2.32
C GLY A 89 12.26 4.26 -2.28
N SER A 90 13.02 3.17 -2.20
CA SER A 90 12.48 1.81 -2.19
C SER A 90 13.42 0.83 -1.49
N GLU A 91 13.01 -0.44 -1.44
CA GLU A 91 13.72 -1.52 -0.74
C GLU A 91 15.18 -1.69 -1.19
N LEU A 92 15.43 -1.66 -2.51
CA LEU A 92 16.78 -1.82 -3.06
C LEU A 92 17.68 -0.59 -2.81
N GLY A 93 17.09 0.57 -2.54
CA GLY A 93 17.82 1.79 -2.18
C GLY A 93 18.39 1.79 -0.75
N VAL A 94 17.84 0.97 0.15
CA VAL A 94 18.20 0.99 1.59
C VAL A 94 19.69 0.74 1.84
N PRO A 95 20.33 -0.33 1.33
CA PRO A 95 21.75 -0.57 1.58
C PRO A 95 22.64 0.53 1.01
N TRP A 96 22.29 1.05 -0.15
CA TRP A 96 23.03 2.14 -0.78
C TRP A 96 22.90 3.44 0.01
N THR A 97 21.70 3.75 0.49
CA THR A 97 21.47 4.92 1.34
C THR A 97 22.31 4.86 2.62
N ASP A 98 22.27 3.73 3.32
CA ASP A 98 23.05 3.53 4.55
C ASP A 98 24.55 3.65 4.30
N PHE A 99 25.06 3.00 3.26
CA PHE A 99 26.47 3.03 2.88
C PHE A 99 26.93 4.45 2.49
N LEU A 100 26.18 5.13 1.62
CA LEU A 100 26.56 6.43 1.09
C LEU A 100 26.43 7.56 2.13
N THR A 101 25.43 7.50 3.01
CA THR A 101 25.30 8.47 4.12
C THR A 101 26.50 8.37 5.07
N GLN A 102 26.95 7.17 5.39
CA GLN A 102 28.16 6.98 6.20
C GLN A 102 29.42 7.47 5.44
N ALA A 103 29.58 7.09 4.16
CA ALA A 103 30.75 7.44 3.37
C ALA A 103 30.90 8.97 3.17
N LEU A 104 29.78 9.72 3.16
CA LEU A 104 29.75 11.17 3.00
C LEU A 104 29.51 11.92 4.32
N ASN A 105 29.48 11.23 5.44
CA ASN A 105 29.21 11.80 6.77
C ASN A 105 27.90 12.60 6.84
N LEU A 106 26.85 12.06 6.25
CA LEU A 106 25.48 12.60 6.27
C LEU A 106 24.60 11.86 7.29
N ALA A 107 23.46 12.46 7.64
CA ALA A 107 22.46 11.82 8.49
C ALA A 107 21.91 10.52 7.83
N GLY A 108 22.03 9.41 8.52
CA GLY A 108 21.62 8.09 8.02
C GLY A 108 21.71 7.01 9.08
N ASN A 109 21.42 5.78 8.68
CA ASN A 109 21.53 4.60 9.54
C ASN A 109 22.90 3.94 9.36
N ASP A 110 23.33 3.15 10.36
CA ASP A 110 24.57 2.41 10.31
C ASP A 110 24.49 1.27 9.26
N PRO A 111 25.36 1.23 8.24
CA PRO A 111 25.40 0.16 7.26
C PRO A 111 25.67 -1.23 7.87
N ALA A 112 26.32 -1.32 9.03
CA ALA A 112 26.51 -2.58 9.74
C ALA A 112 25.18 -3.22 10.19
N THR A 113 24.11 -2.44 10.31
CA THR A 113 22.76 -2.90 10.66
C THR A 113 21.81 -2.97 9.46
N SER A 114 22.26 -2.65 8.25
CA SER A 114 21.43 -2.56 7.05
C SER A 114 20.72 -3.87 6.74
N LEU A 115 21.41 -5.00 6.88
CA LEU A 115 20.83 -6.33 6.65
C LEU A 115 19.63 -6.61 7.58
N MET A 116 19.67 -6.14 8.83
CA MET A 116 18.59 -6.31 9.81
C MET A 116 17.34 -5.51 9.45
N ARG A 117 17.41 -4.57 8.52
CA ARG A 117 16.29 -3.76 8.04
C ARG A 117 15.72 -4.24 6.70
N ARG A 118 16.20 -5.39 6.19
CA ARG A 118 15.75 -6.00 4.92
C ARG A 118 15.53 -7.50 5.00
N ASN A 119 16.36 -8.23 5.73
CA ASN A 119 16.33 -9.69 5.78
C ASN A 119 15.42 -10.16 6.91
N LYS A 120 14.33 -10.84 6.56
CA LYS A 120 13.29 -11.30 7.50
C LYS A 120 13.83 -12.24 8.58
N TYR A 121 14.83 -13.06 8.26
CA TYR A 121 15.48 -13.93 9.26
C TYR A 121 16.31 -13.12 10.25
N GLU A 122 17.15 -12.22 9.76
CA GLU A 122 18.01 -11.39 10.61
C GLU A 122 17.20 -10.48 11.54
N MET A 123 16.05 -9.98 11.07
CA MET A 123 15.10 -9.26 11.92
C MET A 123 14.67 -10.10 13.12
N GLN A 124 14.16 -11.32 12.87
CA GLN A 124 13.67 -12.20 13.94
C GLN A 124 14.78 -12.61 14.90
N GLN A 125 15.99 -12.92 14.39
CA GLN A 125 17.15 -13.27 15.22
C GLN A 125 17.55 -12.11 16.12
N LYS A 126 17.56 -10.87 15.58
CA LYS A 126 17.92 -9.68 16.37
C LYS A 126 16.89 -9.39 17.46
N LEU A 127 15.61 -9.55 17.18
CA LEU A 127 14.55 -9.40 18.19
C LEU A 127 14.68 -10.45 19.29
N GLN A 128 14.99 -11.71 18.92
CA GLN A 128 15.19 -12.79 19.88
C GLN A 128 16.38 -12.50 20.81
N GLN A 129 17.51 -12.01 20.25
CA GLN A 129 18.68 -11.58 21.02
C GLN A 129 18.36 -10.41 21.97
N ALA A 130 17.48 -9.50 21.54
CA ALA A 130 17.04 -8.36 22.33
C ALA A 130 15.89 -8.68 23.31
N LEU A 131 15.48 -9.96 23.42
CA LEU A 131 14.35 -10.42 24.25
C LEU A 131 13.03 -9.74 23.91
N ILE A 132 12.86 -9.31 22.66
CA ILE A 132 11.62 -8.77 22.12
C ILE A 132 10.81 -9.93 21.54
N PRO A 133 9.49 -10.05 21.83
CA PRO A 133 8.67 -11.11 21.27
C PRO A 133 8.78 -11.21 19.75
N SER A 134 9.23 -12.36 19.24
CA SER A 134 9.50 -12.62 17.83
C SER A 134 8.76 -13.86 17.35
N LEU A 135 8.72 -14.09 16.04
CA LEU A 135 8.23 -15.33 15.45
C LEU A 135 9.35 -16.36 15.36
N ARG A 136 9.05 -17.62 15.69
CA ARG A 136 9.98 -18.72 15.47
C ARG A 136 10.27 -18.84 13.99
N SER A 137 11.54 -18.67 13.62
CA SER A 137 11.98 -18.56 12.23
C SER A 137 13.32 -19.24 12.04
N LEU A 138 13.46 -20.06 11.00
CA LEU A 138 14.70 -20.71 10.64
C LEU A 138 14.96 -20.55 9.14
N LYS A 139 16.22 -20.41 8.77
CA LYS A 139 16.67 -20.51 7.38
C LYS A 139 16.83 -21.96 7.00
N CYS A 140 16.44 -22.30 5.79
CA CYS A 140 16.62 -23.60 5.19
C CYS A 140 17.39 -23.45 3.87
N HIS A 141 18.36 -24.32 3.65
CA HIS A 141 19.20 -24.36 2.44
C HIS A 141 18.84 -25.52 1.51
N SER A 142 17.93 -26.40 1.95
CA SER A 142 17.48 -27.55 1.18
C SER A 142 16.05 -27.95 1.54
N LEU A 143 15.41 -28.73 0.64
CA LEU A 143 14.12 -29.34 0.90
C LEU A 143 14.13 -30.23 2.14
N ASP A 144 15.16 -31.05 2.28
CA ASP A 144 15.28 -32.01 3.39
C ASP A 144 15.35 -31.30 4.73
N GLU A 145 16.07 -30.19 4.80
CA GLU A 145 16.14 -29.34 6.00
C GLU A 145 14.77 -28.72 6.33
N CYS A 146 14.02 -28.22 5.33
CA CYS A 146 12.66 -27.72 5.55
C CYS A 146 11.74 -28.80 6.13
N VAL A 147 11.77 -29.99 5.56
CA VAL A 147 10.94 -31.14 6.00
C VAL A 147 11.31 -31.57 7.41
N GLU A 148 12.60 -31.68 7.72
CA GLU A 148 13.09 -32.04 9.04
C GLU A 148 12.63 -31.04 10.11
N ILE A 149 12.82 -29.75 9.85
CA ILE A 149 12.43 -28.67 10.77
C ILE A 149 10.91 -28.67 10.99
N ALA A 150 10.12 -28.68 9.91
CA ALA A 150 8.66 -28.65 10.00
C ALA A 150 8.11 -29.90 10.73
N SER A 151 8.72 -31.06 10.52
CA SER A 151 8.36 -32.28 11.24
C SER A 151 8.61 -32.17 12.75
N LYS A 152 9.74 -31.56 13.15
CA LYS A 152 10.06 -31.30 14.56
C LYS A 152 9.12 -30.25 15.18
N TRP A 153 8.70 -29.25 14.43
CA TRP A 153 7.76 -28.24 14.93
C TRP A 153 6.36 -28.81 15.17
N ASN A 154 5.93 -29.71 14.29
CA ASN A 154 4.63 -30.39 14.35
C ASN A 154 3.44 -29.42 14.62
N THR A 155 3.52 -28.22 14.05
CA THR A 155 2.49 -27.16 14.12
C THR A 155 2.16 -26.68 12.72
N TRP A 156 0.88 -26.62 12.39
CA TRP A 156 0.39 -26.23 11.09
C TRP A 156 -0.68 -25.14 11.19
N PRO A 157 -0.78 -24.24 10.18
CA PRO A 157 0.13 -24.12 9.04
C PRO A 157 1.50 -23.58 9.44
N VAL A 158 2.49 -23.72 8.55
CA VAL A 158 3.76 -23.00 8.59
C VAL A 158 3.86 -22.07 7.40
N VAL A 159 4.64 -20.99 7.53
CA VAL A 159 4.89 -20.04 6.44
C VAL A 159 6.24 -20.34 5.81
N VAL A 160 6.27 -20.39 4.47
CA VAL A 160 7.51 -20.48 3.69
C VAL A 160 7.59 -19.27 2.77
N LYS A 161 8.73 -18.59 2.76
CA LYS A 161 8.92 -17.36 1.97
C LYS A 161 10.39 -17.07 1.68
N PRO A 162 10.72 -16.25 0.67
CA PRO A 162 12.06 -15.71 0.48
C PRO A 162 12.50 -14.85 1.68
N LEU A 163 13.81 -14.72 1.88
CA LEU A 163 14.39 -13.90 2.96
C LEU A 163 14.19 -12.41 2.73
N ALA A 164 14.17 -11.97 1.47
CA ALA A 164 13.87 -10.62 1.04
C ALA A 164 12.73 -10.63 0.02
N GLY A 165 12.01 -9.53 -0.14
CA GLY A 165 10.89 -9.40 -1.06
C GLY A 165 9.88 -8.38 -0.57
N ALA A 166 8.85 -8.11 -1.37
CA ALA A 166 7.77 -7.18 -1.07
C ALA A 166 6.44 -7.70 -1.66
N GLY A 167 5.29 -7.13 -1.25
CA GLY A 167 3.99 -7.38 -1.86
C GLY A 167 3.42 -8.79 -1.67
N SER A 168 3.87 -9.53 -0.66
CA SER A 168 3.49 -10.92 -0.39
C SER A 168 3.92 -11.94 -1.48
N LEU A 169 4.76 -11.54 -2.43
CA LEU A 169 5.28 -12.44 -3.46
C LEU A 169 6.13 -13.55 -2.84
N GLY A 170 5.86 -14.79 -3.26
CA GLY A 170 6.55 -15.96 -2.77
C GLY A 170 6.24 -16.35 -1.32
N VAL A 171 5.16 -15.80 -0.72
CA VAL A 171 4.71 -16.17 0.63
C VAL A 171 3.65 -17.27 0.53
N TYR A 172 3.94 -18.43 1.13
CA TYR A 172 3.06 -19.59 1.07
C TYR A 172 2.71 -20.10 2.47
N PHE A 173 1.46 -20.52 2.64
CA PHE A 173 0.94 -21.16 3.85
C PHE A 173 0.88 -22.67 3.64
N CYS A 174 1.76 -23.39 4.28
CA CYS A 174 1.85 -24.87 4.13
C CYS A 174 1.09 -25.55 5.26
N HIS A 175 0.09 -26.36 4.92
CA HIS A 175 -0.81 -27.01 5.87
C HIS A 175 -0.38 -28.44 6.26
N ASN A 176 0.59 -29.02 5.57
CA ASN A 176 1.15 -30.35 5.83
C ASN A 176 2.49 -30.53 5.11
N LEU A 177 3.20 -31.62 5.42
CA LEU A 177 4.52 -31.92 4.84
C LEU A 177 4.50 -32.08 3.32
N LYS A 178 3.45 -32.65 2.74
CA LYS A 178 3.33 -32.82 1.28
C LYS A 178 3.23 -31.45 0.58
N ASN A 179 2.40 -30.56 1.10
CA ASN A 179 2.27 -29.20 0.59
C ASN A 179 3.56 -28.42 0.77
N LEU A 180 4.20 -28.50 1.96
CA LEU A 180 5.50 -27.90 2.23
C LEU A 180 6.55 -28.34 1.21
N SER A 181 6.69 -29.67 0.98
CA SER A 181 7.69 -30.22 0.05
C SER A 181 7.50 -29.68 -1.37
N HIS A 182 6.26 -29.61 -1.83
CA HIS A 182 5.96 -29.08 -3.16
C HIS A 182 6.36 -27.61 -3.28
N ILE A 183 5.97 -26.77 -2.32
CA ILE A 183 6.26 -25.33 -2.29
C ILE A 183 7.77 -25.07 -2.17
N CYS A 184 8.48 -25.78 -1.28
CA CYS A 184 9.92 -25.61 -1.15
C CYS A 184 10.67 -25.98 -2.44
N GLN A 185 10.27 -27.07 -3.13
CA GLN A 185 10.85 -27.42 -4.43
C GLN A 185 10.64 -26.35 -5.49
N GLN A 186 9.50 -25.69 -5.47
CA GLN A 186 9.20 -24.58 -6.36
C GLN A 186 10.07 -23.36 -6.02
N LEU A 187 10.04 -22.91 -4.77
CA LEU A 187 10.77 -21.70 -4.34
C LEU A 187 12.29 -21.79 -4.57
N PHE A 188 12.92 -22.95 -4.35
CA PHE A 188 14.35 -23.14 -4.61
C PHE A 188 14.71 -23.06 -6.11
N LYS A 189 13.73 -23.11 -7.02
CA LYS A 189 13.95 -22.97 -8.47
C LYS A 189 13.63 -21.55 -8.97
N GLU A 190 12.95 -20.76 -8.17
CA GLU A 190 12.52 -19.41 -8.51
C GLU A 190 13.53 -18.36 -8.06
N GLN A 191 13.37 -17.17 -8.58
CA GLN A 191 14.02 -15.95 -8.10
C GLN A 191 13.03 -15.16 -7.24
N ASP A 192 13.56 -14.36 -6.30
CA ASP A 192 12.76 -13.38 -5.58
C ASP A 192 12.34 -12.21 -6.50
N LEU A 193 11.53 -11.28 -6.00
CA LEU A 193 11.09 -10.08 -6.73
C LEU A 193 12.27 -9.30 -7.32
N PHE A 194 13.42 -9.33 -6.68
CA PHE A 194 14.61 -8.57 -7.08
C PHE A 194 15.51 -9.34 -8.04
N GLY A 195 15.11 -10.54 -8.51
CA GLY A 195 15.86 -11.35 -9.44
C GLY A 195 16.97 -12.19 -8.80
N THR A 196 17.01 -12.27 -7.47
CA THR A 196 17.99 -13.08 -6.74
C THR A 196 17.49 -14.52 -6.63
N ALA A 197 18.34 -15.50 -6.97
CA ALA A 197 18.00 -16.91 -6.80
C ALA A 197 17.76 -17.27 -5.33
N ASN A 198 16.69 -18.00 -5.04
CA ASN A 198 16.34 -18.45 -3.69
C ASN A 198 17.23 -19.63 -3.24
N THR A 199 18.50 -19.36 -2.94
CA THR A 199 19.43 -20.37 -2.36
C THR A 199 19.15 -20.68 -0.91
N GLU A 200 18.41 -19.79 -0.23
CA GLU A 200 17.94 -19.90 1.14
C GLU A 200 16.46 -19.46 1.18
N ILE A 201 15.65 -20.16 1.95
CA ILE A 201 14.25 -19.78 2.22
C ILE A 201 13.97 -19.72 3.72
N LEU A 202 13.00 -18.91 4.11
CA LEU A 202 12.57 -18.78 5.49
C LEU A 202 11.41 -19.73 5.77
N LEU A 203 11.58 -20.62 6.75
CA LEU A 203 10.50 -21.35 7.40
C LEU A 203 10.14 -20.62 8.69
N GLN A 204 8.87 -20.22 8.83
CA GLN A 204 8.40 -19.41 9.95
C GLN A 204 7.10 -19.97 10.52
N GLU A 205 6.90 -19.87 11.83
CA GLU A 205 5.61 -20.18 12.44
C GLU A 205 4.52 -19.27 11.93
N PHE A 206 3.32 -19.79 11.79
CA PHE A 206 2.15 -19.00 11.39
C PHE A 206 1.60 -18.24 12.60
N ALA A 207 1.43 -16.93 12.44
CA ALA A 207 0.88 -16.06 13.47
C ALA A 207 -0.63 -15.88 13.27
N HIS A 208 -1.44 -16.51 14.11
CA HIS A 208 -2.90 -16.35 14.08
C HIS A 208 -3.30 -15.02 14.75
N GLY A 209 -3.75 -14.05 13.98
CA GLY A 209 -4.13 -12.74 14.50
C GLY A 209 -4.64 -11.79 13.43
N THR A 210 -4.66 -10.51 13.77
CA THR A 210 -4.97 -9.41 12.85
C THR A 210 -3.68 -8.73 12.42
N GLU A 211 -3.53 -8.48 11.15
CA GLU A 211 -2.36 -7.82 10.58
C GLU A 211 -2.52 -6.30 10.62
N TYR A 212 -1.47 -5.63 11.07
CA TYR A 212 -1.40 -4.19 11.16
C TYR A 212 -0.11 -3.67 10.54
N ILE A 213 -0.18 -2.44 10.05
CA ILE A 213 0.97 -1.64 9.70
C ILE A 213 1.11 -0.54 10.74
N VAL A 214 2.33 -0.34 11.20
CA VAL A 214 2.72 0.86 11.97
C VAL A 214 3.83 1.53 11.19
N ASN A 215 3.51 2.61 10.51
CA ASN A 215 4.50 3.46 9.87
C ASN A 215 5.07 4.44 10.89
N THR A 216 6.36 4.73 10.75
CA THR A 216 7.06 5.63 11.67
C THR A 216 8.02 6.54 10.93
N MET A 217 8.48 7.58 11.63
CA MET A 217 9.59 8.41 11.20
C MET A 217 10.61 8.52 12.32
N SER A 218 11.89 8.40 11.96
CA SER A 218 13.01 8.47 12.91
C SER A 218 13.91 9.67 12.61
N CYS A 219 14.36 10.35 13.67
CA CYS A 219 15.34 11.42 13.60
C CYS A 219 16.31 11.29 14.78
N ALA A 220 17.58 11.01 14.49
CA ALA A 220 18.64 10.78 15.48
C ALA A 220 18.29 9.73 16.56
N GLY A 221 17.49 8.72 16.21
CA GLY A 221 17.02 7.67 17.10
C GLY A 221 15.77 8.02 17.91
N GLN A 222 15.20 9.20 17.75
CA GLN A 222 13.86 9.51 18.23
C GLN A 222 12.84 9.03 17.19
N HIS A 223 11.94 8.14 17.58
CA HIS A 223 10.90 7.58 16.71
C HIS A 223 9.55 8.19 17.01
N ILE A 224 8.75 8.45 15.98
CA ILE A 224 7.33 8.80 16.09
C ILE A 224 6.50 7.88 15.19
N VAL A 225 5.31 7.55 15.63
CA VAL A 225 4.31 6.88 14.79
C VAL A 225 3.68 7.92 13.88
N THR A 226 3.70 7.68 12.57
CA THR A 226 3.10 8.56 11.57
C THR A 226 1.67 8.16 11.25
N ASP A 227 1.45 6.86 11.03
CA ASP A 227 0.13 6.31 10.72
C ASP A 227 0.07 4.83 11.06
N VAL A 228 -1.15 4.36 11.32
CA VAL A 228 -1.46 2.98 11.67
C VAL A 228 -2.60 2.48 10.80
N TRP A 229 -2.39 1.35 10.14
CA TRP A 229 -3.39 0.74 9.28
C TRP A 229 -3.67 -0.69 9.71
N ARG A 230 -4.91 -1.12 9.59
CA ARG A 230 -5.31 -2.50 9.74
C ARG A 230 -5.53 -3.10 8.37
N TYR A 231 -4.80 -4.16 8.07
CA TYR A 231 -5.01 -4.93 6.86
C TYR A 231 -6.19 -5.90 7.01
N ASP A 232 -6.91 -6.06 5.93
CA ASP A 232 -7.80 -7.17 5.70
C ASP A 232 -7.39 -7.89 4.42
N LYS A 233 -7.41 -9.22 4.47
CA LYS A 233 -7.06 -10.08 3.34
C LYS A 233 -8.18 -11.09 3.12
N VAL A 234 -8.46 -11.38 1.86
CA VAL A 234 -9.46 -12.38 1.47
C VAL A 234 -8.79 -13.59 0.86
N PRO A 235 -9.27 -14.81 1.13
CA PRO A 235 -8.79 -16.01 0.46
C PRO A 235 -9.00 -15.93 -1.04
N VAL A 236 -7.99 -16.26 -1.83
CA VAL A 236 -8.06 -16.32 -3.29
C VAL A 236 -7.65 -17.69 -3.78
N GLY A 237 -8.64 -18.52 -4.08
CA GLY A 237 -8.42 -19.87 -4.53
C GLY A 237 -7.50 -20.70 -3.65
N SER A 238 -6.57 -21.45 -4.26
CA SER A 238 -5.54 -22.24 -3.58
C SER A 238 -4.22 -21.49 -3.41
N LYS A 239 -4.12 -20.23 -3.87
CA LYS A 239 -2.86 -19.47 -3.98
C LYS A 239 -2.54 -18.60 -2.76
N GLY A 240 -3.47 -18.46 -1.81
CA GLY A 240 -3.21 -17.68 -0.59
C GLY A 240 -4.28 -16.64 -0.31
N ASN A 241 -3.86 -15.46 0.15
CA ASN A 241 -4.73 -14.35 0.50
C ASN A 241 -4.33 -13.09 -0.27
N ALA A 242 -5.28 -12.47 -0.97
CA ALA A 242 -5.11 -11.15 -1.57
C ALA A 242 -5.47 -10.05 -0.58
N TYR A 243 -4.79 -8.92 -0.66
CA TYR A 243 -5.17 -7.72 0.09
C TYR A 243 -6.55 -7.24 -0.36
N ASN A 244 -7.41 -6.98 0.60
CA ASN A 244 -8.75 -6.45 0.39
C ASN A 244 -8.79 -4.95 0.65
N TYR A 245 -8.27 -4.53 1.81
CA TYR A 245 -8.09 -3.13 2.15
C TYR A 245 -7.03 -2.93 3.24
N ALA A 246 -6.56 -1.67 3.33
CA ALA A 246 -5.90 -1.13 4.51
C ALA A 246 -6.77 -0.02 5.10
N ALA A 247 -7.29 -0.22 6.32
CA ALA A 247 -8.14 0.75 7.00
C ALA A 247 -7.34 1.55 8.05
N LEU A 248 -7.43 2.88 8.00
CA LEU A 248 -6.76 3.75 8.96
C LEU A 248 -7.32 3.56 10.38
N VAL A 249 -6.45 3.29 11.33
CA VAL A 249 -6.77 3.24 12.76
C VAL A 249 -6.67 4.66 13.33
N ARG A 250 -7.79 5.36 13.43
CA ARG A 250 -7.82 6.77 13.90
C ARG A 250 -7.54 6.89 15.39
N GLN A 251 -8.10 6.00 16.19
CA GLN A 251 -8.00 5.99 17.64
C GLN A 251 -7.65 4.57 18.10
N PRO A 252 -6.36 4.27 18.24
CA PRO A 252 -5.94 2.95 18.71
C PRO A 252 -6.54 2.64 20.09
N ASN A 253 -7.21 1.51 20.20
CA ASN A 253 -7.67 0.97 21.49
C ASN A 253 -6.46 0.48 22.32
N GLU A 254 -6.69 0.06 23.57
CA GLU A 254 -5.61 -0.34 24.48
C GLU A 254 -4.76 -1.51 23.93
N THR A 255 -5.39 -2.44 23.23
CA THR A 255 -4.67 -3.56 22.60
C THR A 255 -3.85 -3.07 21.41
N GLU A 256 -4.41 -2.20 20.58
CA GLU A 256 -3.70 -1.60 19.44
C GLU A 256 -2.57 -0.68 19.88
N LYS A 257 -2.65 -0.01 21.01
CA LYS A 257 -1.55 0.77 21.61
C LYS A 257 -0.32 -0.08 21.92
N THR A 258 -0.51 -1.38 22.17
CA THR A 258 0.63 -2.30 22.35
C THR A 258 1.47 -2.45 21.07
N LEU A 259 0.84 -2.34 19.88
CA LEU A 259 1.54 -2.34 18.59
C LEU A 259 2.53 -1.16 18.50
N LEU A 260 2.09 0.03 18.92
CA LEU A 260 2.90 1.24 18.83
C LEU A 260 4.16 1.11 19.69
N SER A 261 3.98 0.75 20.97
CA SER A 261 5.10 0.58 21.90
C SER A 261 6.04 -0.58 21.51
N TYR A 262 5.50 -1.65 20.94
CA TYR A 262 6.28 -2.76 20.43
C TYR A 262 7.12 -2.33 19.21
N THR A 263 6.51 -1.61 18.27
CA THR A 263 7.20 -1.11 17.06
C THR A 263 8.42 -0.26 17.43
N LEU A 264 8.28 0.69 18.36
CA LEU A 264 9.42 1.54 18.76
C LEU A 264 10.57 0.70 19.31
N LYS A 265 10.31 -0.33 20.11
CA LYS A 265 11.35 -1.26 20.59
C LYS A 265 12.00 -2.07 19.46
N VAL A 266 11.22 -2.47 18.47
CA VAL A 266 11.73 -3.14 17.25
C VAL A 266 12.70 -2.23 16.52
N LEU A 267 12.33 -0.96 16.30
CA LEU A 267 13.19 0.00 15.59
C LEU A 267 14.51 0.25 16.32
N ASP A 268 14.46 0.41 17.64
CA ASP A 268 15.67 0.53 18.47
C ASP A 268 16.60 -0.69 18.29
N ALA A 269 16.02 -1.90 18.40
CA ALA A 269 16.78 -3.15 18.28
C ALA A 269 17.40 -3.36 16.89
N LEU A 270 16.71 -2.93 15.82
CA LEU A 270 17.17 -3.06 14.43
C LEU A 270 18.03 -1.87 13.96
N GLY A 271 18.33 -0.93 14.87
CA GLY A 271 19.25 0.16 14.62
C GLY A 271 18.71 1.27 13.70
N PHE A 272 17.40 1.51 13.71
CA PHE A 272 16.85 2.67 13.03
C PHE A 272 17.25 3.95 13.75
N ARG A 273 17.78 4.91 13.00
CA ARG A 273 18.15 6.23 13.53
C ARG A 273 17.53 7.36 12.72
N TYR A 274 17.42 7.21 11.41
CA TYR A 274 16.90 8.22 10.49
C TYR A 274 15.99 7.62 9.45
N GLY A 275 15.01 8.41 9.02
CA GLY A 275 14.13 8.08 7.91
C GLY A 275 12.86 7.31 8.31
N PRO A 276 12.05 6.97 7.33
CA PRO A 276 10.79 6.25 7.52
C PRO A 276 11.00 4.78 7.83
N SER A 277 10.05 4.17 8.54
CA SER A 277 9.88 2.72 8.52
C SER A 277 8.45 2.34 8.16
N HIS A 278 8.33 1.28 7.38
CA HIS A 278 7.11 0.56 7.12
C HIS A 278 7.19 -0.77 7.85
N THR A 279 6.37 -0.95 8.89
CA THR A 279 6.46 -2.10 9.80
C THR A 279 5.17 -2.88 9.81
N GLU A 280 5.21 -4.13 9.35
CA GLU A 280 4.11 -5.08 9.34
C GLU A 280 4.14 -5.95 10.59
N LEU A 281 3.01 -6.01 11.29
CA LEU A 281 2.86 -6.67 12.58
C LEU A 281 1.63 -7.57 12.57
N MET A 282 1.76 -8.72 13.22
CA MET A 282 0.60 -9.55 13.55
C MET A 282 0.25 -9.35 15.03
N LEU A 283 -0.97 -8.90 15.31
CA LEU A 283 -1.50 -8.82 16.66
C LEU A 283 -2.17 -10.15 16.99
N ILE A 284 -1.46 -10.99 17.73
CA ILE A 284 -1.95 -12.29 18.20
C ILE A 284 -2.45 -12.18 19.66
N PRO A 285 -3.15 -13.18 20.23
CA PRO A 285 -3.62 -13.13 21.63
C PRO A 285 -2.51 -12.90 22.67
N LYS A 286 -1.27 -13.28 22.35
CA LYS A 286 -0.08 -13.06 23.20
C LYS A 286 0.60 -11.70 22.99
N GLY A 287 0.00 -10.80 22.23
CA GLY A 287 0.55 -9.49 21.88
C GLY A 287 1.21 -9.44 20.49
N PRO A 288 1.82 -8.29 20.12
CA PRO A 288 2.39 -8.06 18.81
C PRO A 288 3.53 -9.01 18.44
N ARG A 289 3.65 -9.30 17.14
CA ARG A 289 4.77 -10.02 16.52
C ARG A 289 5.17 -9.32 15.24
N LEU A 290 6.45 -9.11 15.03
CA LEU A 290 6.97 -8.56 13.79
C LEU A 290 6.81 -9.57 12.66
N ILE A 291 6.21 -9.16 11.56
CA ILE A 291 6.25 -9.87 10.27
C ILE A 291 7.50 -9.41 9.51
N GLU A 292 7.59 -8.11 9.24
CA GLU A 292 8.75 -7.47 8.63
C GLU A 292 8.76 -5.95 8.89
N THR A 293 9.91 -5.32 8.65
CA THR A 293 10.04 -3.86 8.61
C THR A 293 11.04 -3.46 7.53
N ALA A 294 10.76 -2.35 6.86
CA ALA A 294 11.61 -1.80 5.81
C ALA A 294 11.95 -0.35 6.10
N ALA A 295 13.20 0.05 5.87
CA ALA A 295 13.69 1.42 6.10
C ALA A 295 13.38 2.34 4.91
N ARG A 296 12.13 2.36 4.50
CA ARG A 296 11.61 3.15 3.37
C ARG A 296 10.16 3.53 3.62
N PRO A 297 9.60 4.53 2.88
CA PRO A 297 8.17 4.83 2.96
C PRO A 297 7.33 3.60 2.56
N MET A 298 6.12 3.49 3.13
CA MET A 298 5.14 2.49 2.71
C MET A 298 4.91 2.58 1.21
N GLY A 299 4.93 1.44 0.51
CA GLY A 299 4.53 1.33 -0.88
C GLY A 299 3.01 1.46 -1.06
N GLY A 300 2.55 1.44 -2.32
CA GLY A 300 1.14 1.61 -2.66
C GLY A 300 0.73 3.05 -2.88
N PHE A 301 -0.57 3.26 -3.01
CA PHE A 301 -1.15 4.53 -3.45
C PHE A 301 -1.55 5.43 -2.28
N PHE A 302 -0.57 6.17 -1.74
CA PHE A 302 -0.75 7.12 -0.63
C PHE A 302 -0.38 8.55 -1.04
N PRO A 303 -1.27 9.27 -1.76
CA PRO A 303 -0.97 10.60 -2.29
C PRO A 303 -0.63 11.61 -1.19
N ASP A 304 0.48 12.33 -1.38
CA ASP A 304 1.04 13.30 -0.42
C ASP A 304 0.05 14.36 0.06
N ASP A 305 -0.78 14.88 -0.86
CA ASP A 305 -1.76 15.91 -0.54
C ASP A 305 -2.86 15.39 0.38
N LEU A 306 -3.29 14.15 0.20
CA LEU A 306 -4.25 13.50 1.10
C LEU A 306 -3.61 13.16 2.45
N MET A 307 -2.36 12.68 2.46
CA MET A 307 -1.63 12.44 3.69
C MET A 307 -1.49 13.72 4.51
N ARG A 308 -1.17 14.84 3.87
CA ARG A 308 -1.13 16.17 4.55
C ARG A 308 -2.50 16.61 5.08
N GLN A 309 -3.58 16.32 4.36
CA GLN A 309 -4.93 16.64 4.84
C GLN A 309 -5.30 15.80 6.08
N ILE A 310 -4.94 14.51 6.11
CA ILE A 310 -5.31 13.59 7.17
C ILE A 310 -4.42 13.74 8.41
N PHE A 311 -3.09 13.89 8.21
CA PHE A 311 -2.09 13.85 9.29
C PHE A 311 -1.41 15.19 9.56
N GLY A 312 -1.53 16.17 8.65
CA GLY A 312 -0.82 17.44 8.70
C GLY A 312 0.61 17.38 8.12
N PHE A 313 1.04 16.23 7.61
CA PHE A 313 2.33 15.99 6.95
C PHE A 313 2.20 14.85 5.92
N ASP A 314 3.20 14.72 5.07
CA ASP A 314 3.43 13.54 4.22
C ASP A 314 4.78 12.89 4.55
N HIS A 315 4.93 11.60 4.21
CA HIS A 315 6.13 10.83 4.56
C HIS A 315 7.40 11.36 3.91
N ALA A 316 7.36 11.76 2.63
CA ALA A 316 8.53 12.26 1.92
C ALA A 316 9.01 13.59 2.52
N SER A 317 8.08 14.52 2.78
CA SER A 317 8.37 15.78 3.43
C SER A 317 8.94 15.58 4.83
N LEU A 318 8.32 14.72 5.64
CA LEU A 318 8.78 14.45 7.01
C LEU A 318 10.13 13.73 7.03
N THR A 319 10.43 12.89 6.02
CA THR A 319 11.76 12.28 5.85
C THR A 319 12.82 13.36 5.65
N LEU A 320 12.57 14.33 4.77
CA LEU A 320 13.49 15.44 4.54
C LEU A 320 13.65 16.31 5.80
N ASP A 321 12.58 16.54 6.56
CA ASP A 321 12.67 17.24 7.84
C ASP A 321 13.53 16.46 8.84
N ALA A 322 13.39 15.13 8.92
CA ALA A 322 14.17 14.30 9.84
C ALA A 322 15.68 14.38 9.58
N VAL A 323 16.12 14.53 8.32
CA VAL A 323 17.53 14.54 7.94
C VAL A 323 18.11 15.97 7.79
N LEU A 324 17.28 16.98 7.45
CA LEU A 324 17.74 18.35 7.15
C LEU A 324 17.30 19.38 8.18
N ASP A 325 16.12 19.24 8.79
CA ASP A 325 15.57 20.18 9.78
C ASP A 325 15.01 19.44 11.02
N PRO A 326 15.88 18.99 11.94
CA PRO A 326 15.41 18.32 13.17
C PRO A 326 14.45 19.17 14.02
N LYS A 327 14.41 20.50 13.84
CA LYS A 327 13.45 21.37 14.54
C LYS A 327 12.06 21.23 13.94
N ALA A 328 11.95 21.13 12.60
CA ALA A 328 10.68 20.84 11.93
C ALA A 328 10.14 19.47 12.34
N PHE A 329 10.99 18.43 12.34
CA PHE A 329 10.65 17.12 12.84
C PHE A 329 10.11 17.15 14.28
N LYS A 330 10.80 17.83 15.20
CA LYS A 330 10.37 17.95 16.60
C LYS A 330 9.01 18.62 16.75
N ARG A 331 8.65 19.58 15.89
CA ARG A 331 7.30 20.18 15.91
C ARG A 331 6.20 19.17 15.58
N VAL A 332 6.48 18.22 14.68
CA VAL A 332 5.56 17.11 14.39
C VAL A 332 5.55 16.12 15.54
N ALA A 333 6.73 15.74 16.04
CA ALA A 333 6.90 14.79 17.15
C ALA A 333 6.23 15.21 18.46
N ALA A 334 6.02 16.51 18.66
CA ALA A 334 5.36 17.05 19.85
C ALA A 334 3.82 16.89 19.80
N LYS A 335 3.26 16.53 18.65
CA LYS A 335 1.81 16.35 18.49
C LYS A 335 1.43 14.88 18.73
N PRO A 336 0.29 14.62 19.39
CA PRO A 336 -0.20 13.26 19.52
C PRO A 336 -0.62 12.70 18.16
N TYR A 337 -0.59 11.38 18.02
CA TYR A 337 -1.19 10.69 16.90
C TYR A 337 -2.71 10.90 16.93
N ALA A 338 -3.25 11.66 16.00
CA ALA A 338 -4.67 12.02 15.94
C ALA A 338 -5.10 12.36 14.50
N PRO A 339 -5.26 11.36 13.62
CA PRO A 339 -5.81 11.57 12.29
C PRO A 339 -7.23 12.16 12.36
N ASN A 340 -7.50 13.18 11.57
CA ASN A 340 -8.77 13.92 11.59
C ASN A 340 -9.87 13.28 10.73
N THR A 341 -9.52 12.33 9.86
CA THR A 341 -10.38 11.75 8.82
C THR A 341 -10.30 10.23 8.88
N SER A 342 -11.40 9.54 8.62
CA SER A 342 -11.39 8.10 8.36
C SER A 342 -10.95 7.85 6.93
N ALA A 343 -10.07 6.88 6.71
CA ALA A 343 -9.55 6.54 5.41
C ALA A 343 -9.41 5.03 5.22
N LEU A 344 -9.50 4.61 3.98
CA LEU A 344 -9.34 3.23 3.57
C LEU A 344 -8.70 3.18 2.19
N LEU A 345 -7.59 2.48 2.05
CA LEU A 345 -7.06 2.07 0.77
C LEU A 345 -7.72 0.76 0.39
N LYS A 346 -8.60 0.80 -0.60
CA LYS A 346 -9.29 -0.36 -1.13
C LYS A 346 -8.52 -0.93 -2.32
N ILE A 347 -8.28 -2.23 -2.28
CA ILE A 347 -7.74 -2.97 -3.43
C ILE A 347 -8.89 -3.50 -4.27
N VAL A 348 -8.82 -3.30 -5.57
CA VAL A 348 -9.82 -3.78 -6.52
C VAL A 348 -9.56 -5.26 -6.79
N ILE A 349 -10.50 -6.12 -6.35
CA ILE A 349 -10.38 -7.57 -6.48
C ILE A 349 -11.27 -8.04 -7.62
N SER A 350 -10.69 -8.81 -8.52
CA SER A 350 -11.40 -9.56 -9.56
C SER A 350 -11.44 -11.04 -9.23
N HIS A 351 -12.59 -11.65 -9.45
CA HIS A 351 -12.80 -13.09 -9.25
C HIS A 351 -12.72 -13.90 -10.56
N ALA A 352 -12.51 -13.25 -11.69
CA ALA A 352 -12.43 -13.89 -12.99
C ALA A 352 -11.59 -13.05 -13.97
N HIS A 353 -11.27 -13.64 -15.11
CA HIS A 353 -10.57 -13.00 -16.21
C HIS A 353 -11.59 -12.44 -17.21
N HIS A 354 -11.50 -11.15 -17.51
CA HIS A 354 -12.37 -10.45 -18.46
C HIS A 354 -11.60 -9.49 -19.35
N PRO A 355 -11.93 -9.38 -20.65
CA PRO A 355 -11.48 -8.25 -21.45
C PRO A 355 -12.15 -6.95 -20.95
N VAL A 356 -11.43 -5.86 -20.92
CA VAL A 356 -11.96 -4.55 -20.54
C VAL A 356 -12.36 -3.79 -21.80
N LYS A 357 -13.66 -3.72 -22.07
CA LYS A 357 -14.22 -2.92 -23.18
C LYS A 357 -14.49 -1.47 -22.76
N ALA A 358 -14.86 -1.28 -21.47
CA ALA A 358 -15.07 0.04 -20.87
C ALA A 358 -14.78 -0.03 -19.38
N LEU A 359 -14.05 0.93 -18.87
CA LEU A 359 -13.69 0.96 -17.44
C LEU A 359 -14.69 1.81 -16.66
N TYR A 360 -15.91 1.29 -16.48
CA TYR A 360 -16.98 1.99 -15.74
C TYR A 360 -16.64 2.19 -14.27
N TYR A 361 -15.81 1.33 -13.71
CA TYR A 361 -15.34 1.50 -12.32
C TYR A 361 -14.58 2.80 -12.12
N GLU A 362 -13.76 3.21 -13.10
CA GLU A 362 -13.07 4.50 -13.03
C GLU A 362 -14.04 5.67 -13.09
N ALA A 363 -15.09 5.59 -13.92
CA ALA A 363 -16.12 6.63 -13.97
C ALA A 363 -16.87 6.74 -12.63
N ILE A 364 -17.15 5.61 -11.96
CA ILE A 364 -17.74 5.59 -10.61
C ILE A 364 -16.77 6.25 -9.61
N ALA A 365 -15.50 5.87 -9.64
CA ALA A 365 -14.47 6.44 -8.75
C ALA A 365 -14.35 7.97 -8.94
N TYR A 366 -14.38 8.44 -10.18
CA TYR A 366 -14.33 9.86 -10.50
C TYR A 366 -15.50 10.65 -9.91
N GLU A 367 -16.71 10.11 -9.99
CA GLU A 367 -17.93 10.80 -9.55
C GLU A 367 -18.19 10.68 -8.04
N ALA A 368 -17.69 9.64 -7.40
CA ALA A 368 -17.96 9.36 -5.99
C ALA A 368 -17.23 10.34 -5.04
N PRO A 369 -17.93 11.17 -4.26
CA PRO A 369 -17.28 12.19 -3.41
C PRO A 369 -16.35 11.62 -2.35
N VAL A 370 -16.60 10.37 -1.93
CA VAL A 370 -15.82 9.66 -0.92
C VAL A 370 -14.50 9.13 -1.48
N VAL A 371 -14.42 8.87 -2.80
CA VAL A 371 -13.19 8.46 -3.47
C VAL A 371 -12.34 9.72 -3.71
N LYS A 372 -11.17 9.75 -3.10
CA LYS A 372 -10.27 10.91 -3.20
C LYS A 372 -9.23 10.75 -4.29
N ARG A 373 -8.80 9.50 -4.53
CA ARG A 373 -7.84 9.12 -5.58
C ARG A 373 -8.11 7.68 -6.01
N TRP A 374 -7.68 7.35 -7.21
CA TRP A 374 -7.74 5.99 -7.76
C TRP A 374 -6.62 5.75 -8.76
N GLU A 375 -6.24 4.49 -8.92
CA GLU A 375 -5.27 4.04 -9.91
C GLU A 375 -5.76 2.71 -10.51
N PHE A 376 -5.82 2.64 -11.85
CA PHE A 376 -6.19 1.45 -12.63
C PHE A 376 -5.14 1.15 -13.72
N ASP A 377 -3.91 1.49 -13.46
CA ASP A 377 -2.86 1.47 -14.48
C ASP A 377 -2.59 0.09 -15.05
N LEU A 378 -2.69 -0.98 -14.25
CA LEU A 378 -2.52 -2.34 -14.73
C LEU A 378 -3.60 -2.69 -15.77
N VAL A 379 -4.86 -2.46 -15.43
CA VAL A 379 -6.02 -2.72 -16.32
C VAL A 379 -5.92 -1.90 -17.60
N LYS A 380 -5.54 -0.62 -17.49
CA LYS A 380 -5.38 0.26 -18.66
C LYS A 380 -4.28 -0.19 -19.60
N ARG A 381 -3.19 -0.74 -19.06
CA ARG A 381 -2.06 -1.22 -19.87
C ARG A 381 -2.33 -2.57 -20.52
N SER A 382 -2.96 -3.49 -19.80
CA SER A 382 -3.23 -4.83 -20.30
C SER A 382 -4.46 -4.90 -21.21
N GLY A 383 -5.45 -4.02 -21.03
CA GLY A 383 -6.77 -4.12 -21.64
C GLY A 383 -7.60 -5.29 -21.10
N GLU A 384 -7.15 -5.92 -20.04
CA GLU A 384 -7.74 -7.07 -19.41
C GLU A 384 -7.73 -6.94 -17.89
N ILE A 385 -8.70 -7.55 -17.22
CA ILE A 385 -8.64 -7.81 -15.79
C ILE A 385 -8.47 -9.30 -15.58
N VAL A 386 -7.60 -9.68 -14.66
CA VAL A 386 -7.30 -11.07 -14.32
C VAL A 386 -7.79 -11.40 -12.92
N GLU A 387 -7.91 -12.69 -12.60
CA GLU A 387 -8.19 -13.11 -11.22
C GLU A 387 -7.12 -12.57 -10.27
N THR A 388 -7.54 -11.86 -9.24
CA THR A 388 -6.63 -11.28 -8.25
C THR A 388 -6.13 -12.38 -7.32
N VAL A 389 -4.81 -12.55 -7.26
CA VAL A 389 -4.14 -13.51 -6.38
C VAL A 389 -3.10 -12.85 -5.47
N ASP A 390 -2.68 -11.64 -5.83
CA ASP A 390 -1.71 -10.80 -5.11
C ASP A 390 -1.92 -9.32 -5.48
N LEU A 391 -1.03 -8.43 -5.04
CA LEU A 391 -1.11 -7.01 -5.39
C LEU A 391 -0.78 -6.72 -6.86
N GLU A 392 0.00 -7.57 -7.52
CA GLU A 392 0.38 -7.38 -8.93
C GLU A 392 -0.74 -7.72 -9.90
N THR A 393 -1.65 -8.58 -9.47
CA THR A 393 -2.85 -8.98 -10.22
C THR A 393 -4.10 -8.19 -9.81
N ALA A 394 -3.96 -7.25 -8.87
CA ALA A 394 -5.06 -6.39 -8.45
C ALA A 394 -5.53 -5.49 -9.60
N GLY A 395 -6.84 -5.32 -9.75
CA GLY A 395 -7.43 -4.49 -10.82
C GLY A 395 -7.18 -2.99 -10.65
N GLY A 396 -6.76 -2.56 -9.46
CA GLY A 396 -6.48 -1.17 -9.14
C GLY A 396 -6.56 -0.87 -7.64
N GLU A 397 -6.38 0.39 -7.32
CA GLU A 397 -6.43 0.89 -5.94
C GLU A 397 -7.31 2.13 -5.85
N LEU A 398 -8.10 2.24 -4.78
CA LEU A 398 -8.99 3.35 -4.50
C LEU A 398 -8.72 3.89 -3.10
N PHE A 399 -8.36 5.16 -2.98
CA PHE A 399 -8.26 5.83 -1.69
C PHE A 399 -9.58 6.48 -1.33
N ILE A 400 -10.25 5.93 -0.32
CA ILE A 400 -11.57 6.36 0.15
C ILE A 400 -11.38 7.10 1.48
N ALA A 401 -11.97 8.30 1.63
CA ALA A 401 -11.87 9.05 2.87
C ALA A 401 -13.07 9.98 3.10
N ASP A 402 -13.50 10.05 4.37
CA ASP A 402 -14.52 10.99 4.85
C ASP A 402 -14.30 11.20 6.36
N GLU A 403 -14.75 12.32 6.92
CA GLU A 403 -14.70 12.58 8.37
C GLU A 403 -15.54 11.54 9.14
N ARG A 404 -16.62 11.06 8.55
CA ARG A 404 -17.54 10.05 9.07
C ARG A 404 -17.14 8.66 8.63
N ALA A 405 -16.78 7.83 9.57
CA ALA A 405 -16.33 6.46 9.30
C ALA A 405 -17.42 5.61 8.60
N GLU A 406 -18.68 5.83 8.97
CA GLU A 406 -19.82 5.10 8.40
C GLU A 406 -19.98 5.31 6.90
N ILE A 407 -19.61 6.48 6.37
CA ILE A 407 -19.63 6.76 4.93
C ILE A 407 -18.52 5.98 4.21
N VAL A 408 -17.33 5.94 4.80
CA VAL A 408 -16.20 5.17 4.25
C VAL A 408 -16.55 3.69 4.14
N TRP A 409 -17.12 3.12 5.20
CA TRP A 409 -17.49 1.71 5.21
C TRP A 409 -18.66 1.38 4.29
N LEU A 410 -19.69 2.23 4.25
CA LEU A 410 -20.82 2.07 3.32
C LEU A 410 -20.34 2.03 1.87
N ALA A 411 -19.46 2.96 1.50
CA ALA A 411 -18.90 3.02 0.14
C ALA A 411 -18.04 1.78 -0.15
N TYR A 412 -17.19 1.37 0.78
CA TYR A 412 -16.38 0.17 0.64
C TYR A 412 -17.25 -1.08 0.41
N GLU A 413 -18.26 -1.31 1.25
CA GLU A 413 -19.16 -2.48 1.14
C GLU A 413 -19.93 -2.46 -0.18
N ALA A 414 -20.37 -1.28 -0.61
CA ALA A 414 -21.06 -1.11 -1.88
C ALA A 414 -20.16 -1.42 -3.09
N MET A 415 -18.91 -0.96 -3.06
CA MET A 415 -17.91 -1.29 -4.09
C MET A 415 -17.59 -2.78 -4.13
N ARG A 416 -17.44 -3.42 -2.96
CA ARG A 416 -17.22 -4.88 -2.88
C ARG A 416 -18.39 -5.66 -3.49
N ARG A 417 -19.62 -5.23 -3.21
CA ARG A 417 -20.81 -5.86 -3.80
C ARG A 417 -20.83 -5.73 -5.31
N LEU A 418 -20.47 -4.56 -5.87
CA LEU A 418 -20.33 -4.40 -7.33
C LEU A 418 -19.26 -5.34 -7.91
N GLU A 419 -18.12 -5.48 -7.25
CA GLU A 419 -17.05 -6.38 -7.69
C GLU A 419 -17.47 -7.85 -7.65
N THR A 420 -18.29 -8.24 -6.66
CA THR A 420 -18.76 -9.63 -6.51
C THR A 420 -19.91 -9.96 -7.46
N ASP A 421 -20.89 -9.06 -7.56
CA ASP A 421 -22.19 -9.39 -8.19
C ASP A 421 -22.35 -8.80 -9.60
N CYS A 422 -21.50 -7.79 -9.95
CA CYS A 422 -21.64 -7.02 -11.19
C CYS A 422 -20.29 -6.77 -11.89
N GLN A 423 -19.31 -7.66 -11.70
CA GLN A 423 -17.95 -7.47 -12.19
C GLN A 423 -17.89 -7.25 -13.71
N GLU A 424 -18.63 -8.05 -14.49
CA GLU A 424 -18.65 -7.97 -15.96
C GLU A 424 -19.17 -6.61 -16.44
N TRP A 425 -20.11 -6.02 -15.71
CA TRP A 425 -20.61 -4.68 -15.98
C TRP A 425 -19.57 -3.60 -15.68
N LEU A 426 -18.82 -3.71 -14.57
CA LEU A 426 -17.77 -2.75 -14.21
C LEU A 426 -16.70 -2.58 -15.29
N TYR A 427 -16.47 -3.63 -16.08
CA TYR A 427 -15.47 -3.67 -17.16
C TYR A 427 -16.08 -3.69 -18.57
N GLY A 428 -17.40 -3.48 -18.69
CA GLY A 428 -18.10 -3.43 -19.95
C GLY A 428 -18.07 -4.74 -20.75
N SER A 429 -17.83 -5.88 -20.09
CA SER A 429 -17.80 -7.21 -20.74
C SER A 429 -19.18 -7.79 -20.93
N GLU A 430 -20.19 -7.32 -20.22
CA GLU A 430 -21.60 -7.61 -20.39
C GLU A 430 -22.40 -6.33 -20.65
N ASP A 431 -23.32 -6.36 -21.61
CA ASP A 431 -24.31 -5.29 -21.80
C ASP A 431 -25.43 -5.49 -20.76
N LEU A 432 -25.37 -4.80 -19.64
CA LEU A 432 -26.53 -4.67 -18.78
C LEU A 432 -27.60 -3.88 -19.54
N GLN A 433 -28.75 -4.47 -19.78
CA GLN A 433 -29.93 -3.71 -20.19
C GLN A 433 -30.31 -2.81 -19.02
N ILE A 434 -30.22 -1.51 -19.22
CA ILE A 434 -30.41 -0.55 -18.14
C ILE A 434 -31.85 -0.09 -18.15
N THR A 435 -32.64 -0.65 -17.24
CA THR A 435 -33.96 -0.10 -16.92
C THR A 435 -33.76 1.13 -16.04
N THR A 436 -34.19 2.29 -16.51
CA THR A 436 -34.08 3.53 -15.72
C THR A 436 -35.08 3.47 -14.56
N PRO A 437 -34.63 3.41 -13.29
CA PRO A 437 -35.54 3.38 -12.16
C PRO A 437 -36.26 4.72 -12.03
N ILE A 438 -37.53 4.68 -11.65
CA ILE A 438 -38.28 5.87 -11.27
C ILE A 438 -37.85 6.23 -9.84
N MET A 439 -37.31 7.42 -9.67
CA MET A 439 -36.87 7.90 -8.36
C MET A 439 -37.71 9.08 -7.91
N HIS A 440 -38.25 8.98 -6.71
CA HIS A 440 -38.96 10.06 -6.05
C HIS A 440 -38.12 10.58 -4.88
N ALA A 441 -37.50 11.74 -5.06
CA ALA A 441 -37.02 12.50 -3.91
C ALA A 441 -38.22 13.07 -3.17
N VAL A 442 -38.28 12.93 -1.85
CA VAL A 442 -39.29 13.64 -1.06
C VAL A 442 -38.95 15.13 -1.11
N GLY A 443 -39.51 15.85 -2.12
CA GLY A 443 -39.19 17.24 -2.41
C GLY A 443 -38.91 17.52 -3.89
N SER A 444 -39.40 16.69 -4.83
CA SER A 444 -39.50 16.82 -6.29
C SER A 444 -38.41 17.56 -7.08
N VAL A 445 -37.68 16.83 -7.94
CA VAL A 445 -37.05 17.37 -9.17
C VAL A 445 -37.24 16.35 -10.30
N PRO A 446 -37.64 16.75 -11.51
CA PRO A 446 -37.87 15.85 -12.64
C PRO A 446 -36.58 15.49 -13.39
N PHE A 447 -36.59 14.31 -14.03
CA PHE A 447 -35.52 13.72 -14.82
C PHE A 447 -35.51 14.09 -16.29
N THR A 448 -34.36 14.23 -16.93
CA THR A 448 -34.18 14.19 -18.39
C THR A 448 -32.95 13.37 -18.79
N GLU A 449 -33.12 12.60 -19.88
CA GLU A 449 -32.20 11.59 -20.41
C GLU A 449 -30.95 12.14 -21.10
N HIS A 450 -29.91 11.35 -21.08
CA HIS A 450 -28.84 11.00 -22.04
C HIS A 450 -27.41 11.10 -21.51
N THR A 451 -26.73 9.99 -21.41
CA THR A 451 -25.43 9.54 -21.97
C THR A 451 -24.70 8.50 -21.10
N VAL A 452 -23.88 7.68 -21.71
CA VAL A 452 -22.79 6.73 -21.36
C VAL A 452 -22.94 5.82 -20.11
N LEU A 453 -23.51 6.31 -19.02
CA LEU A 453 -23.95 5.53 -17.86
C LEU A 453 -25.27 6.12 -17.38
N PRO A 454 -26.42 5.59 -17.84
CA PRO A 454 -27.71 6.16 -17.48
C PRO A 454 -27.89 6.35 -15.99
N TRP A 455 -27.40 5.42 -15.16
CA TRP A 455 -27.51 5.52 -13.71
C TRP A 455 -26.61 6.60 -13.09
N LEU A 456 -25.40 6.81 -13.60
CA LEU A 456 -24.55 7.92 -13.12
C LEU A 456 -25.11 9.27 -13.56
N ASN A 457 -25.74 9.35 -14.73
CA ASN A 457 -26.45 10.56 -15.15
C ASN A 457 -27.70 10.81 -14.32
N VAL A 458 -28.46 9.77 -14.04
CA VAL A 458 -29.57 9.79 -13.09
C VAL A 458 -29.09 10.35 -11.75
N ILE A 459 -28.01 9.82 -11.23
CA ILE A 459 -27.37 10.25 -9.99
C ILE A 459 -26.90 11.71 -10.07
N ARG A 460 -26.33 12.17 -11.20
CA ARG A 460 -25.89 13.54 -11.44
C ARG A 460 -27.05 14.55 -11.49
N HIS A 461 -28.14 14.24 -12.20
CA HIS A 461 -29.18 15.20 -12.55
C HIS A 461 -30.26 15.36 -11.49
N THR A 462 -30.40 14.42 -10.57
CA THR A 462 -31.46 14.45 -9.58
C THR A 462 -31.19 15.34 -8.38
N GLY A 463 -30.27 16.20 -8.32
CA GLY A 463 -30.01 17.01 -7.12
C GLY A 463 -29.97 16.22 -5.79
N ALA A 464 -30.75 15.13 -5.71
CA ALA A 464 -30.77 14.17 -4.60
C ALA A 464 -29.42 13.48 -4.41
N PHE A 465 -28.63 13.35 -5.47
CA PHE A 465 -27.31 12.76 -5.50
C PHE A 465 -26.19 13.78 -5.63
N SER A 466 -26.56 15.06 -5.82
CA SER A 466 -25.56 16.10 -5.89
C SER A 466 -24.81 16.19 -4.57
N ARG A 467 -23.58 16.70 -4.63
CA ARG A 467 -22.77 17.07 -3.46
C ARG A 467 -23.53 17.96 -2.45
N ASN A 468 -24.68 18.49 -2.84
CA ASN A 468 -25.53 19.40 -2.07
C ASN A 468 -26.72 18.71 -1.36
N ALA A 469 -26.94 17.39 -1.53
CA ALA A 469 -27.97 16.69 -0.77
C ALA A 469 -27.58 16.71 0.72
N GLN A 470 -28.41 17.35 1.55
CA GLN A 470 -28.17 17.46 2.97
C GLN A 470 -28.38 16.11 3.66
N SER A 471 -27.62 15.83 4.71
CA SER A 471 -27.88 14.74 5.65
C SER A 471 -29.33 14.81 6.12
N GLY A 472 -30.02 13.68 6.17
CA GLY A 472 -31.44 13.63 6.57
C GLY A 472 -32.44 13.57 5.41
N THR A 473 -32.01 13.60 4.16
CA THR A 473 -32.91 13.47 3.00
C THR A 473 -33.26 11.99 2.79
N SER A 474 -34.53 11.69 2.50
CA SER A 474 -35.00 10.36 2.11
C SER A 474 -35.22 10.28 0.60
N LEU A 475 -34.98 9.11 0.02
CA LEU A 475 -35.18 8.80 -1.39
C LEU A 475 -36.00 7.51 -1.51
N MET A 476 -37.06 7.55 -2.29
CA MET A 476 -37.80 6.36 -2.72
C MET A 476 -37.43 6.00 -4.14
N VAL A 477 -37.21 4.72 -4.41
CA VAL A 477 -36.83 4.18 -5.70
C VAL A 477 -37.83 3.10 -6.07
N GLU A 478 -38.52 3.27 -7.19
CA GLU A 478 -39.36 2.24 -7.78
C GLU A 478 -38.50 1.36 -8.68
N THR A 479 -38.44 0.07 -8.37
CA THR A 479 -37.60 -0.91 -9.07
C THR A 479 -38.37 -1.83 -9.99
N ASP A 480 -39.61 -1.46 -10.30
CA ASP A 480 -40.48 -2.24 -11.19
C ASP A 480 -39.84 -2.39 -12.58
N GLY A 481 -39.76 -3.63 -13.06
CA GLY A 481 -39.15 -3.97 -14.34
C GLY A 481 -37.60 -4.15 -14.28
N MET A 482 -36.96 -3.88 -13.15
CA MET A 482 -35.53 -4.16 -12.99
C MET A 482 -35.26 -5.62 -12.60
N THR A 483 -34.19 -6.18 -13.14
CA THR A 483 -33.68 -7.48 -12.72
C THR A 483 -33.02 -7.37 -11.32
N THR A 484 -32.87 -8.49 -10.64
CA THR A 484 -32.15 -8.51 -9.34
C THR A 484 -30.73 -7.97 -9.44
N LYS A 485 -30.02 -8.24 -10.55
CA LYS A 485 -28.65 -7.74 -10.80
C LYS A 485 -28.64 -6.21 -10.96
N GLU A 486 -29.60 -5.63 -11.68
CA GLU A 486 -29.76 -4.18 -11.83
C GLU A 486 -30.11 -3.51 -10.50
N ILE A 487 -30.99 -4.09 -9.69
CA ILE A 487 -31.32 -3.59 -8.36
C ILE A 487 -30.08 -3.60 -7.46
N THR A 488 -29.30 -4.68 -7.49
CA THR A 488 -28.06 -4.79 -6.72
C THR A 488 -27.04 -3.74 -7.14
N ALA A 489 -26.82 -3.57 -8.43
CA ALA A 489 -25.88 -2.57 -8.97
C ALA A 489 -26.31 -1.16 -8.60
N PHE A 490 -27.58 -0.82 -8.77
CA PHE A 490 -28.13 0.49 -8.46
C PHE A 490 -28.06 0.83 -6.96
N SER A 491 -28.47 -0.12 -6.11
CA SER A 491 -28.38 0.00 -4.65
C SER A 491 -26.94 0.20 -4.18
N SER A 492 -26.00 -0.49 -4.82
CA SER A 492 -24.58 -0.34 -4.52
C SER A 492 -24.06 1.04 -4.94
N LEU A 493 -24.44 1.55 -6.10
CA LEU A 493 -24.11 2.92 -6.51
C LEU A 493 -24.64 3.93 -5.50
N LEU A 494 -25.89 3.81 -5.06
CA LEU A 494 -26.44 4.66 -4.01
C LEU A 494 -25.59 4.64 -2.74
N GLY A 495 -25.14 3.45 -2.30
CA GLY A 495 -24.27 3.27 -1.15
C GLY A 495 -22.93 4.02 -1.30
N ILE A 496 -22.31 3.96 -2.49
CA ILE A 496 -21.06 4.68 -2.77
C ILE A 496 -21.24 6.19 -2.63
N PHE A 497 -22.43 6.70 -2.96
CA PHE A 497 -22.79 8.11 -2.81
C PHE A 497 -23.35 8.47 -1.43
N GLY A 498 -23.28 7.57 -0.46
CA GLY A 498 -23.63 7.81 0.94
C GLY A 498 -25.13 7.68 1.25
N TRP A 499 -25.87 6.87 0.46
CA TRP A 499 -27.26 6.54 0.73
C TRP A 499 -27.35 5.15 1.35
N ARG A 500 -27.95 5.07 2.55
CA ARG A 500 -28.19 3.80 3.24
C ARG A 500 -29.60 3.33 2.99
N GLN A 501 -29.76 2.11 2.52
CA GLN A 501 -31.08 1.48 2.41
C GLN A 501 -31.64 1.20 3.80
N ILE A 502 -32.86 1.68 4.09
CA ILE A 502 -33.57 1.44 5.36
C ILE A 502 -34.69 0.41 5.20
N GLU A 503 -35.33 0.37 4.02
CA GLU A 503 -36.28 -0.67 3.62
C GLU A 503 -36.26 -0.83 2.10
N TYR A 504 -36.93 -1.84 1.56
CA TYR A 504 -36.95 -2.07 0.13
C TYR A 504 -37.41 -0.81 -0.64
N GLY A 505 -36.58 -0.33 -1.55
CA GLY A 505 -36.84 0.87 -2.33
C GLY A 505 -36.67 2.22 -1.59
N THR A 506 -36.39 2.22 -0.29
CA THR A 506 -36.24 3.47 0.48
C THR A 506 -34.81 3.65 0.99
N TYR A 507 -34.22 4.81 0.73
CA TYR A 507 -32.85 5.15 1.08
C TYR A 507 -32.80 6.46 1.87
N TYR A 508 -31.82 6.55 2.76
CA TYR A 508 -31.55 7.70 3.61
C TYR A 508 -30.13 8.21 3.38
N LYS A 509 -29.99 9.53 3.20
CA LYS A 509 -28.68 10.16 3.03
C LYS A 509 -27.99 10.27 4.40
N LEU A 510 -26.84 9.64 4.52
CA LEU A 510 -25.95 9.75 5.69
C LEU A 510 -25.23 11.09 5.75
#